data_ed741dcceaa844800705d3a0b81c2a5c
#
_entry.id   ed741dcceaa844800705d3a0b81c2a5c
#
_cell.length_a   1.000
_cell.length_b   1.000
_cell.length_c   1.000
_cell.angle_alpha   90.00
_cell.angle_beta   90.00
_cell.angle_gamma   90.00
#
_symmetry.space_group_name_H-M   'P 1'
#
loop_
_entity.id
_entity.type
_entity.pdbx_description
1 polymer ?
#
loop_
_entity_poly.entity_id
_entity_poly.type
_entity_poly.pdbx_seq_one_letter_code
_entity_poly.pdbx_strand_id
1 'polypeptide(L)'
;MKKLLISAMTVLSLISFAACGKTSTETAKAPEKNITISAAASLKDALNELKPKYEDKNNVKLTLNFGSSGTLQKQIEQGASVDIFISAGMKQMEDLNTKNLIDKDTKKNLLRNKLVLIVSKDYKDKIKNIDDVLINDVKISVGETASVPAGQYAKETLTSLNQWDKINQKIVYGKDVTQVATYVEKGEVAAGIVYNSDTIGLKNCSIVQTFDEKLHKPILYPEAVISSSKNKDDAKKFLEYLSSEDSKNTFKKYGFETIN
;
A
#
# COMPACT_ATOMS: atom_id res chain seq x y z
N MET A 1 -5.33 -60.65 -56.85
CA MET A 1 -6.38 -61.60 -57.23
C MET A 1 -7.60 -61.27 -56.42
N LYS A 2 -8.70 -61.01 -57.16
CA LYS A 2 -10.12 -61.24 -56.89
C LYS A 2 -10.69 -60.59 -55.61
N LYS A 3 -11.54 -59.55 -55.75
CA LYS A 3 -13.01 -59.60 -55.91
C LYS A 3 -13.70 -59.90 -54.57
N LEU A 4 -14.73 -59.28 -54.08
CA LEU A 4 -16.02 -58.78 -54.62
C LEU A 4 -16.70 -57.92 -53.54
N LEU A 5 -17.24 -56.77 -53.90
CA LEU A 5 -18.60 -56.27 -53.79
C LEU A 5 -19.59 -57.06 -52.92
N ILE A 6 -20.33 -56.39 -52.06
CA ILE A 6 -21.80 -56.42 -52.04
C ILE A 6 -22.33 -55.18 -51.30
N SER A 7 -23.24 -54.54 -51.96
CA SER A 7 -24.15 -53.46 -51.61
C SER A 7 -25.30 -54.00 -50.75
N ALA A 8 -25.74 -53.22 -49.77
CA ALA A 8 -27.15 -53.30 -49.29
C ALA A 8 -27.56 -51.93 -48.71
N MET A 9 -28.47 -51.39 -49.41
CA MET A 9 -29.34 -50.24 -49.17
C MET A 9 -30.40 -50.66 -48.14
N THR A 10 -30.72 -49.84 -47.15
CA THR A 10 -32.12 -49.67 -46.64
C THR A 10 -32.23 -48.55 -45.61
N VAL A 11 -33.08 -47.63 -45.95
CA VAL A 11 -34.23 -47.01 -45.29
C VAL A 11 -34.00 -46.01 -44.14
N LEU A 12 -34.18 -44.83 -44.54
CA LEU A 12 -34.91 -43.66 -44.05
C LEU A 12 -35.77 -43.89 -42.77
N SER A 13 -35.43 -43.19 -41.69
CA SER A 13 -36.38 -42.84 -40.64
C SER A 13 -36.11 -41.43 -40.14
N LEU A 14 -36.88 -40.48 -40.66
CA LEU A 14 -37.04 -39.13 -40.11
C LEU A 14 -37.77 -39.25 -38.76
N ILE A 15 -37.08 -38.96 -37.69
CA ILE A 15 -37.71 -38.61 -36.40
C ILE A 15 -37.34 -37.15 -36.10
N SER A 16 -38.31 -36.28 -36.37
CA SER A 16 -38.28 -34.86 -35.96
C SER A 16 -38.53 -34.79 -34.47
N PHE A 17 -37.49 -34.62 -33.69
CA PHE A 17 -37.63 -34.17 -32.29
C PHE A 17 -37.55 -32.63 -32.28
N ALA A 18 -38.73 -32.00 -32.23
CA ALA A 18 -38.87 -30.61 -31.81
C ALA A 18 -38.56 -30.51 -30.31
N ALA A 19 -37.30 -30.37 -29.94
CA ALA A 19 -36.90 -29.98 -28.59
C ALA A 19 -36.88 -28.46 -28.54
N CYS A 20 -37.90 -27.83 -27.96
CA CYS A 20 -37.87 -26.49 -27.44
C CYS A 20 -36.82 -26.43 -26.34
N GLY A 21 -35.57 -26.28 -26.69
CA GLY A 21 -34.49 -25.91 -25.79
C GLY A 21 -34.58 -24.41 -25.51
N LYS A 22 -34.99 -24.03 -24.29
CA LYS A 22 -34.71 -22.69 -23.75
C LYS A 22 -33.22 -22.48 -23.83
N THR A 23 -32.79 -21.71 -24.81
CA THR A 23 -31.41 -21.13 -24.84
C THR A 23 -31.38 -20.14 -23.71
N SER A 24 -30.94 -20.58 -22.53
CA SER A 24 -30.41 -19.66 -21.52
C SER A 24 -29.18 -19.00 -22.14
N THR A 25 -29.37 -17.79 -22.60
CA THR A 25 -28.27 -16.91 -22.96
C THR A 25 -27.49 -16.67 -21.65
N GLU A 26 -26.48 -17.50 -21.39
CA GLU A 26 -25.44 -17.18 -20.43
C GLU A 26 -24.80 -15.94 -20.96
N THR A 27 -25.16 -14.79 -20.42
CA THR A 27 -24.45 -13.52 -20.66
C THR A 27 -23.02 -13.77 -20.21
N ALA A 28 -22.11 -13.97 -21.15
CA ALA A 28 -20.68 -14.04 -20.88
C ALA A 28 -20.32 -12.80 -20.07
N LYS A 29 -19.99 -13.04 -18.78
CA LYS A 29 -19.54 -11.98 -17.88
C LYS A 29 -18.31 -11.36 -18.54
N ALA A 30 -18.34 -10.05 -18.78
CA ALA A 30 -17.20 -9.34 -19.34
C ALA A 30 -15.94 -9.71 -18.54
N PRO A 31 -14.78 -9.87 -19.19
CA PRO A 31 -13.55 -10.27 -18.50
C PRO A 31 -13.30 -9.31 -17.34
N GLU A 32 -13.07 -9.89 -16.15
CA GLU A 32 -12.80 -9.15 -14.93
C GLU A 32 -11.52 -8.33 -15.13
N LYS A 33 -11.62 -7.01 -15.03
CA LYS A 33 -10.48 -6.11 -15.15
C LYS A 33 -9.64 -6.20 -13.88
N ASN A 34 -8.33 -6.24 -14.00
CA ASN A 34 -7.41 -6.24 -12.87
C ASN A 34 -6.61 -4.95 -12.80
N ILE A 35 -6.62 -4.27 -11.65
CA ILE A 35 -5.83 -3.06 -11.37
C ILE A 35 -4.77 -3.42 -10.34
N THR A 36 -3.52 -3.19 -10.68
CA THR A 36 -2.37 -3.39 -9.78
C THR A 36 -2.00 -2.08 -9.10
N ILE A 37 -1.98 -2.09 -7.78
CA ILE A 37 -1.71 -0.92 -6.95
C ILE A 37 -0.44 -1.18 -6.14
N SER A 38 0.58 -0.36 -6.33
CA SER A 38 1.76 -0.30 -5.46
C SER A 38 1.56 0.79 -4.41
N ALA A 39 1.47 0.41 -3.14
CA ALA A 39 1.16 1.33 -2.05
C ALA A 39 2.15 1.21 -0.88
N ALA A 40 2.40 2.32 -0.21
CA ALA A 40 3.21 2.35 0.99
C ALA A 40 2.71 1.34 2.03
N ALA A 41 3.64 0.66 2.73
CA ALA A 41 3.34 -0.40 3.69
C ALA A 41 2.35 0.04 4.79
N SER A 42 2.42 1.29 5.24
CA SER A 42 1.51 1.89 6.23
C SER A 42 0.03 1.92 5.80
N LEU A 43 -0.26 1.83 4.47
CA LEU A 43 -1.64 1.82 3.95
C LEU A 43 -2.27 0.42 3.94
N LYS A 44 -1.51 -0.62 4.30
CA LYS A 44 -1.91 -2.01 4.11
C LYS A 44 -3.29 -2.32 4.69
N ASP A 45 -3.51 -2.00 5.94
CA ASP A 45 -4.75 -2.40 6.64
C ASP A 45 -5.96 -1.61 6.13
N ALA A 46 -5.80 -0.31 5.90
CA ALA A 46 -6.86 0.52 5.34
C ALA A 46 -7.26 0.09 3.92
N LEU A 47 -6.28 -0.16 3.03
CA LEU A 47 -6.55 -0.61 1.67
C LEU A 47 -7.11 -2.03 1.61
N ASN A 48 -6.70 -2.92 2.51
CA ASN A 48 -7.30 -4.25 2.61
C ASN A 48 -8.76 -4.21 3.05
N GLU A 49 -9.17 -3.25 3.90
CA GLU A 49 -10.58 -3.04 4.24
C GLU A 49 -11.38 -2.41 3.10
N LEU A 50 -10.76 -1.49 2.35
CA LEU A 50 -11.42 -0.80 1.22
C LEU A 50 -11.56 -1.69 -0.03
N LYS A 51 -10.60 -2.61 -0.25
CA LYS A 51 -10.56 -3.47 -1.42
C LYS A 51 -11.88 -4.22 -1.68
N PRO A 52 -12.43 -5.06 -0.77
CA PRO A 52 -13.66 -5.78 -1.04
C PRO A 52 -14.84 -4.83 -1.28
N LYS A 53 -14.93 -3.72 -0.56
CA LYS A 53 -16.00 -2.73 -0.74
C LYS A 53 -16.03 -2.12 -2.14
N TYR A 54 -14.85 -1.95 -2.77
CA TYR A 54 -14.73 -1.46 -4.14
C TYR A 54 -15.01 -2.56 -5.17
N GLU A 55 -14.41 -3.75 -4.99
CA GLU A 55 -14.58 -4.89 -5.90
C GLU A 55 -16.05 -5.32 -6.03
N ASP A 56 -16.80 -5.35 -4.91
CA ASP A 56 -18.22 -5.74 -4.88
C ASP A 56 -19.12 -4.80 -5.70
N LYS A 57 -18.75 -3.53 -5.84
CA LYS A 57 -19.53 -2.52 -6.56
C LYS A 57 -19.07 -2.29 -8.01
N ASN A 58 -17.87 -2.76 -8.35
CA ASN A 58 -17.26 -2.46 -9.63
C ASN A 58 -16.65 -3.73 -10.22
N ASN A 59 -17.06 -4.23 -11.31
CA ASN A 59 -16.52 -5.46 -11.94
C ASN A 59 -14.99 -5.39 -12.20
N VAL A 60 -14.20 -5.17 -11.14
CA VAL A 60 -12.75 -4.94 -11.13
C VAL A 60 -12.13 -5.73 -9.98
N LYS A 61 -10.99 -6.37 -10.22
CA LYS A 61 -10.14 -7.00 -9.23
C LYS A 61 -8.98 -6.07 -8.86
N LEU A 62 -8.70 -5.93 -7.58
CA LEU A 62 -7.55 -5.14 -7.10
C LEU A 62 -6.42 -6.06 -6.65
N THR A 63 -5.24 -5.88 -7.22
CA THR A 63 -4.00 -6.51 -6.77
C THR A 63 -3.20 -5.49 -5.99
N LEU A 64 -3.04 -5.70 -4.68
CA LEU A 64 -2.33 -4.79 -3.78
C LEU A 64 -0.89 -5.29 -3.56
N ASN A 65 0.08 -4.44 -3.84
CA ASN A 65 1.50 -4.67 -3.58
C ASN A 65 1.98 -3.63 -2.56
N PHE A 66 2.45 -4.09 -1.39
CA PHE A 66 2.89 -3.22 -0.30
C PHE A 66 4.39 -3.29 -0.08
N GLY A 67 4.99 -2.13 0.19
CA GLY A 67 6.41 -2.04 0.48
C GLY A 67 6.84 -0.63 0.87
N SER A 68 8.14 -0.40 1.06
CA SER A 68 8.62 0.96 1.20
C SER A 68 8.42 1.73 -0.10
N SER A 69 8.03 3.00 0.01
CA SER A 69 7.75 3.81 -1.18
C SER A 69 8.94 3.93 -2.13
N GLY A 70 10.16 3.96 -1.60
CA GLY A 70 11.37 4.01 -2.42
C GLY A 70 11.66 2.69 -3.14
N THR A 71 11.35 1.54 -2.54
CA THR A 71 11.46 0.24 -3.21
C THR A 71 10.43 0.13 -4.34
N LEU A 72 9.18 0.51 -4.07
CA LEU A 72 8.11 0.50 -5.07
C LEU A 72 8.39 1.47 -6.23
N GLN A 73 8.90 2.67 -5.92
CA GLN A 73 9.38 3.63 -6.91
C GLN A 73 10.41 3.00 -7.85
N LYS A 74 11.45 2.35 -7.31
CA LYS A 74 12.48 1.68 -8.11
C LYS A 74 11.92 0.56 -8.99
N GLN A 75 10.95 -0.21 -8.48
CA GLN A 75 10.28 -1.24 -9.28
C GLN A 75 9.53 -0.63 -10.47
N ILE A 76 8.82 0.49 -10.27
CA ILE A 76 8.14 1.23 -11.34
C ILE A 76 9.15 1.76 -12.36
N GLU A 77 10.27 2.33 -11.91
CA GLU A 77 11.36 2.79 -12.78
C GLU A 77 11.98 1.67 -13.60
N GLN A 78 11.96 0.44 -13.08
CA GLN A 78 12.43 -0.77 -13.76
C GLN A 78 11.37 -1.42 -14.66
N GLY A 79 10.20 -0.80 -14.81
CA GLY A 79 9.14 -1.27 -15.69
C GLY A 79 8.17 -2.27 -15.08
N ALA A 80 8.05 -2.33 -13.75
CA ALA A 80 7.02 -3.14 -13.11
C ALA A 80 5.62 -2.76 -13.62
N SER A 81 4.80 -3.78 -13.91
CA SER A 81 3.43 -3.58 -14.38
C SER A 81 2.54 -3.15 -13.20
N VAL A 82 2.37 -1.85 -13.06
CA VAL A 82 1.59 -1.18 -12.00
C VAL A 82 0.66 -0.17 -12.65
N ASP A 83 -0.55 -0.04 -12.13
CA ASP A 83 -1.54 0.94 -12.61
C ASP A 83 -1.59 2.18 -11.72
N ILE A 84 -1.44 2.01 -10.40
CA ILE A 84 -1.53 3.09 -9.42
C ILE A 84 -0.34 3.02 -8.47
N PHE A 85 0.24 4.16 -8.15
CA PHE A 85 1.22 4.32 -7.08
C PHE A 85 0.70 5.24 -5.98
N ILE A 86 0.80 4.80 -4.71
CA ILE A 86 0.46 5.59 -3.53
C ILE A 86 1.67 5.58 -2.59
N SER A 87 2.32 6.73 -2.46
CA SER A 87 3.55 6.90 -1.69
C SER A 87 3.26 7.47 -0.30
N ALA A 88 4.10 7.13 0.69
CA ALA A 88 4.13 7.79 2.00
C ALA A 88 5.11 8.98 2.07
N GLY A 89 5.58 9.45 0.92
CA GLY A 89 6.49 10.58 0.82
C GLY A 89 6.42 11.25 -0.55
N MET A 90 6.49 12.58 -0.54
CA MET A 90 6.45 13.39 -1.77
C MET A 90 7.64 13.13 -2.69
N LYS A 91 8.83 12.90 -2.11
CA LYS A 91 10.06 12.72 -2.89
C LYS A 91 9.92 11.61 -3.94
N GLN A 92 9.42 10.45 -3.55
CA GLN A 92 9.28 9.29 -4.42
C GLN A 92 8.29 9.55 -5.58
N MET A 93 7.23 10.27 -5.30
CA MET A 93 6.26 10.66 -6.33
C MET A 93 6.86 11.70 -7.29
N GLU A 94 7.60 12.68 -6.79
CA GLU A 94 8.24 13.70 -7.63
C GLU A 94 9.37 13.11 -8.48
N ASP A 95 10.11 12.14 -7.98
CA ASP A 95 11.13 11.42 -8.75
C ASP A 95 10.49 10.71 -9.97
N LEU A 96 9.33 10.04 -9.78
CA LEU A 96 8.57 9.43 -10.90
C LEU A 96 7.97 10.48 -11.83
N ASN A 97 7.47 11.58 -11.30
CA ASN A 97 6.93 12.70 -12.06
C ASN A 97 7.99 13.32 -13.01
N THR A 98 9.18 13.56 -12.48
CA THR A 98 10.31 14.10 -13.25
C THR A 98 10.72 13.19 -14.41
N LYS A 99 10.57 11.88 -14.22
CA LYS A 99 10.84 10.85 -15.24
C LYS A 99 9.64 10.60 -16.19
N ASN A 100 8.53 11.35 -16.05
CA ASN A 100 7.29 11.19 -16.80
C ASN A 100 6.68 9.77 -16.67
N LEU A 101 6.86 9.11 -15.53
CA LEU A 101 6.35 7.77 -15.25
C LEU A 101 4.94 7.77 -14.62
N ILE A 102 4.39 8.94 -14.29
CA ILE A 102 3.02 9.09 -13.80
C ILE A 102 2.19 9.97 -14.73
N ASP A 103 0.88 9.76 -14.73
CA ASP A 103 -0.11 10.68 -15.33
C ASP A 103 -0.25 11.89 -14.38
N LYS A 104 0.35 13.03 -14.78
CA LYS A 104 0.45 14.25 -13.96
C LYS A 104 -0.91 14.81 -13.55
N ASP A 105 -1.92 14.62 -14.40
CA ASP A 105 -3.28 15.13 -14.17
C ASP A 105 -4.00 14.35 -13.07
N THR A 106 -3.50 13.17 -12.71
CA THR A 106 -4.04 12.33 -11.65
C THR A 106 -3.31 12.48 -10.31
N LYS A 107 -2.15 13.18 -10.32
CA LYS A 107 -1.35 13.36 -9.10
C LYS A 107 -2.04 14.27 -8.12
N LYS A 108 -2.37 13.77 -6.95
CA LYS A 108 -2.92 14.54 -5.82
C LYS A 108 -2.46 13.98 -4.48
N ASN A 109 -2.59 14.77 -3.43
CA ASN A 109 -2.36 14.31 -2.06
C ASN A 109 -3.65 13.70 -1.51
N LEU A 110 -3.58 12.45 -1.07
CA LEU A 110 -4.72 11.70 -0.53
C LEU A 110 -4.87 11.90 0.98
N LEU A 111 -3.74 11.79 1.72
CA LEU A 111 -3.72 11.74 3.19
C LEU A 111 -2.55 12.52 3.76
N ARG A 112 -2.64 12.77 5.08
CA ARG A 112 -1.55 13.22 5.96
C ARG A 112 -1.35 12.21 7.08
N ASN A 113 -0.18 12.31 7.75
CA ASN A 113 0.13 11.47 8.90
C ASN A 113 1.01 12.25 9.89
N LYS A 114 1.20 11.67 11.08
CA LYS A 114 2.12 12.19 12.11
C LYS A 114 3.23 11.19 12.38
N LEU A 115 4.40 11.71 12.71
CA LEU A 115 5.53 10.90 13.14
C LEU A 115 5.46 10.72 14.65
N VAL A 116 5.60 9.49 15.13
CA VAL A 116 5.52 9.16 16.54
C VAL A 116 6.67 8.27 16.98
N LEU A 117 7.06 8.41 18.26
CA LEU A 117 7.94 7.48 18.95
C LEU A 117 7.06 6.45 19.69
N ILE A 118 7.26 5.19 19.37
CA ILE A 118 6.66 4.07 20.08
C ILE A 118 7.72 3.34 20.90
N VAL A 119 7.30 2.75 22.01
CA VAL A 119 8.15 1.94 22.88
C VAL A 119 7.47 0.60 23.16
N SER A 120 8.27 -0.46 23.28
CA SER A 120 7.77 -1.75 23.71
C SER A 120 7.26 -1.71 25.16
N LYS A 121 6.39 -2.64 25.51
CA LYS A 121 5.76 -2.74 26.82
C LYS A 121 6.75 -2.65 27.99
N ASP A 122 7.93 -3.27 27.84
CA ASP A 122 8.95 -3.34 28.91
C ASP A 122 9.67 -2.01 29.16
N TYR A 123 9.53 -1.06 28.21
CA TYR A 123 10.17 0.26 28.29
C TYR A 123 9.19 1.41 28.46
N LYS A 124 7.89 1.13 28.56
CA LYS A 124 6.83 2.17 28.68
C LYS A 124 7.06 3.13 29.85
N ASP A 125 7.59 2.63 30.97
CA ASP A 125 7.83 3.46 32.15
C ASP A 125 9.22 4.10 32.18
N LYS A 126 10.15 3.65 31.33
CA LYS A 126 11.54 4.11 31.26
C LYS A 126 11.78 5.14 30.18
N ILE A 127 11.02 5.11 29.09
CA ILE A 127 11.17 5.98 27.91
C ILE A 127 9.88 6.78 27.75
N LYS A 128 9.95 8.09 27.85
CA LYS A 128 8.82 9.01 27.66
C LYS A 128 9.01 9.91 26.42
N ASN A 129 10.25 10.07 25.97
CA ASN A 129 10.63 10.88 24.82
C ASN A 129 11.91 10.34 24.17
N ILE A 130 12.34 10.99 23.11
CA ILE A 130 13.51 10.55 22.34
C ILE A 130 14.83 10.69 23.10
N ASP A 131 14.94 11.63 24.05
CA ASP A 131 16.14 11.81 24.87
C ASP A 131 16.37 10.59 25.79
N ASP A 132 15.28 9.98 26.30
CA ASP A 132 15.36 8.82 27.17
C ASP A 132 15.94 7.59 26.44
N VAL A 133 15.83 7.50 25.10
CA VAL A 133 16.47 6.44 24.31
C VAL A 133 18.00 6.50 24.42
N LEU A 134 18.56 7.71 24.45
CA LEU A 134 19.99 7.93 24.66
C LEU A 134 20.41 7.68 26.09
N ILE A 135 19.62 8.17 27.06
CA ILE A 135 19.88 8.02 28.50
C ILE A 135 19.88 6.55 28.92
N ASN A 136 18.92 5.77 28.43
CA ASN A 136 18.80 4.34 28.76
C ASN A 136 19.72 3.44 27.91
N ASP A 137 20.49 4.01 26.99
CA ASP A 137 21.45 3.30 26.11
C ASP A 137 20.84 2.11 25.35
N VAL A 138 19.62 2.27 24.85
CA VAL A 138 18.85 1.19 24.18
C VAL A 138 18.86 1.28 22.67
N LYS A 139 18.55 0.16 21.98
CA LYS A 139 18.34 0.13 20.54
C LYS A 139 16.99 0.71 20.16
N ILE A 140 16.97 1.43 19.05
CA ILE A 140 15.77 1.99 18.42
C ILE A 140 15.66 1.51 16.98
N SER A 141 14.45 1.22 16.51
CA SER A 141 14.24 0.90 15.10
C SER A 141 13.77 2.13 14.32
N VAL A 142 14.32 2.28 13.12
CA VAL A 142 13.97 3.33 12.15
C VAL A 142 13.95 2.71 10.76
N GLY A 143 13.09 3.17 9.87
CA GLY A 143 13.09 2.72 8.48
C GLY A 143 14.40 3.10 7.76
N GLU A 144 14.82 2.27 6.81
CA GLU A 144 15.96 2.57 5.93
C GLU A 144 15.85 3.96 5.33
N THR A 145 16.76 4.87 5.66
CA THR A 145 16.65 6.28 5.28
C THR A 145 16.75 6.53 3.77
N ALA A 146 17.32 5.59 3.01
CA ALA A 146 17.44 5.71 1.56
C ALA A 146 16.14 5.36 0.81
N SER A 147 15.28 4.51 1.40
CA SER A 147 14.12 3.93 0.70
C SER A 147 12.79 4.05 1.44
N VAL A 148 12.80 4.22 2.77
CA VAL A 148 11.60 4.28 3.61
C VAL A 148 11.30 5.73 3.98
N PRO A 149 10.18 6.33 3.52
CA PRO A 149 9.85 7.71 3.86
C PRO A 149 9.80 8.00 5.35
N ALA A 150 9.22 7.10 6.18
CA ALA A 150 9.24 7.25 7.64
C ALA A 150 10.66 7.36 8.21
N GLY A 151 11.62 6.62 7.63
CA GLY A 151 13.04 6.73 7.98
C GLY A 151 13.65 8.05 7.56
N GLN A 152 13.25 8.61 6.41
CA GLN A 152 13.68 9.93 5.96
C GLN A 152 13.19 11.03 6.91
N TYR A 153 11.91 11.00 7.29
CA TYR A 153 11.34 11.93 8.26
C TYR A 153 11.95 11.76 9.65
N ALA A 154 12.20 10.52 10.10
CA ALA A 154 12.91 10.26 11.35
C ALA A 154 14.31 10.88 11.35
N LYS A 155 15.06 10.74 10.25
CA LYS A 155 16.37 11.37 10.10
C LYS A 155 16.27 12.90 10.11
N GLU A 156 15.32 13.49 9.38
CA GLU A 156 15.08 14.94 9.40
C GLU A 156 14.81 15.42 10.83
N THR A 157 13.88 14.75 11.53
CA THR A 157 13.51 15.05 12.92
C THR A 157 14.71 14.99 13.86
N LEU A 158 15.44 13.87 13.85
CA LEU A 158 16.59 13.68 14.74
C LEU A 158 17.74 14.61 14.41
N THR A 159 17.92 15.01 13.15
CA THR A 159 18.89 16.02 12.73
C THR A 159 18.49 17.40 13.25
N SER A 160 17.23 17.78 13.14
CA SER A 160 16.70 19.04 13.69
C SER A 160 16.83 19.14 15.21
N LEU A 161 16.79 18.00 15.90
CA LEU A 161 17.01 17.88 17.35
C LEU A 161 18.51 17.77 17.73
N ASN A 162 19.45 17.76 16.76
CA ASN A 162 20.88 17.49 16.97
C ASN A 162 21.19 16.14 17.64
N GLN A 163 20.35 15.12 17.38
CA GLN A 163 20.46 13.79 17.98
C GLN A 163 20.81 12.68 16.98
N TRP A 164 20.75 12.95 15.67
CA TRP A 164 20.96 11.93 14.64
C TRP A 164 22.27 11.15 14.82
N ASP A 165 23.40 11.81 14.99
CA ASP A 165 24.70 11.15 15.05
C ASP A 165 24.84 10.24 16.28
N LYS A 166 24.20 10.59 17.40
CA LYS A 166 24.20 9.79 18.62
C LYS A 166 23.28 8.57 18.50
N ILE A 167 22.07 8.78 17.95
CA ILE A 167 21.06 7.73 17.83
C ILE A 167 21.41 6.77 16.68
N ASN A 168 22.01 7.24 15.60
CA ASN A 168 22.35 6.44 14.43
C ASN A 168 23.17 5.18 14.76
N GLN A 169 24.03 5.24 15.77
CA GLN A 169 24.82 4.08 16.23
C GLN A 169 23.98 2.99 16.93
N LYS A 170 22.74 3.31 17.32
CA LYS A 170 21.80 2.42 18.02
C LYS A 170 20.66 1.96 17.13
N ILE A 171 20.66 2.35 15.85
CA ILE A 171 19.54 2.07 14.93
C ILE A 171 19.59 0.62 14.44
N VAL A 172 18.45 -0.04 14.54
CA VAL A 172 18.10 -1.26 13.82
C VAL A 172 17.19 -0.88 12.68
N TYR A 173 17.68 -0.99 11.45
CA TYR A 173 16.93 -0.56 10.28
C TYR A 173 15.83 -1.55 9.89
N GLY A 174 14.64 -1.02 9.59
CA GLY A 174 13.54 -1.76 8.99
C GLY A 174 13.46 -1.48 7.48
N LYS A 175 13.18 -2.52 6.69
CA LYS A 175 13.00 -2.41 5.23
C LYS A 175 11.76 -1.60 4.83
N ASP A 176 10.80 -1.48 5.73
CA ASP A 176 9.61 -0.63 5.65
C ASP A 176 9.15 -0.27 7.07
N VAL A 177 8.16 0.65 7.18
CA VAL A 177 7.72 1.15 8.48
C VAL A 177 6.95 0.09 9.29
N THR A 178 6.27 -0.83 8.62
CA THR A 178 5.56 -1.93 9.30
C THR A 178 6.54 -2.88 9.99
N GLN A 179 7.72 -3.12 9.39
CA GLN A 179 8.76 -3.90 10.05
C GLN A 179 9.32 -3.19 11.28
N VAL A 180 9.49 -1.85 11.23
CA VAL A 180 9.89 -1.06 12.40
C VAL A 180 8.89 -1.26 13.55
N ALA A 181 7.59 -1.09 13.27
CA ALA A 181 6.53 -1.32 14.27
C ALA A 181 6.56 -2.75 14.82
N THR A 182 6.80 -3.73 13.95
CA THR A 182 6.88 -5.16 14.34
C THR A 182 8.04 -5.43 15.31
N TYR A 183 9.21 -4.84 15.10
CA TYR A 183 10.35 -5.03 16.00
C TYR A 183 10.06 -4.50 17.40
N VAL A 184 9.36 -3.35 17.50
CA VAL A 184 8.96 -2.79 18.82
C VAL A 184 7.86 -3.65 19.45
N GLU A 185 6.84 -4.04 18.68
CA GLU A 185 5.71 -4.87 19.15
C GLU A 185 6.18 -6.22 19.72
N LYS A 186 7.24 -6.80 19.15
CA LYS A 186 7.85 -8.05 19.61
C LYS A 186 8.88 -7.87 20.73
N GLY A 187 9.23 -6.63 21.09
CA GLY A 187 10.28 -6.34 22.06
C GLY A 187 11.71 -6.63 21.56
N GLU A 188 11.91 -6.77 20.24
CA GLU A 188 13.23 -6.97 19.63
C GLU A 188 14.11 -5.71 19.74
N VAL A 189 13.46 -4.54 19.83
CA VAL A 189 14.06 -3.24 20.16
C VAL A 189 13.18 -2.51 21.21
N ALA A 190 13.80 -1.62 21.96
CA ALA A 190 13.10 -0.86 23.01
C ALA A 190 12.13 0.19 22.45
N ALA A 191 12.49 0.82 21.34
CA ALA A 191 11.75 1.95 20.75
C ALA A 191 11.76 1.89 19.22
N GLY A 192 10.88 2.68 18.59
CA GLY A 192 10.85 2.85 17.14
C GLY A 192 10.18 4.15 16.72
N ILE A 193 10.58 4.69 15.58
CA ILE A 193 9.94 5.86 14.97
C ILE A 193 9.12 5.39 13.79
N VAL A 194 7.80 5.61 13.87
CA VAL A 194 6.80 5.15 12.90
C VAL A 194 5.77 6.26 12.65
N TYR A 195 4.81 6.01 11.76
CA TYR A 195 3.64 6.87 11.65
C TYR A 195 2.59 6.53 12.70
N ASN A 196 1.72 7.49 13.03
CA ASN A 196 0.58 7.26 13.91
C ASN A 196 -0.31 6.12 13.39
N SER A 197 -0.51 6.02 12.07
CA SER A 197 -1.29 4.93 11.47
C SER A 197 -0.74 3.53 11.71
N ASP A 198 0.58 3.39 11.86
CA ASP A 198 1.22 2.09 12.09
C ASP A 198 1.04 1.57 13.53
N THR A 199 0.47 2.40 14.40
CA THR A 199 0.24 2.02 15.82
C THR A 199 -1.13 1.38 16.04
N ILE A 200 -2.03 1.51 15.06
CA ILE A 200 -3.39 0.98 15.18
C ILE A 200 -3.35 -0.55 15.21
N GLY A 201 -3.93 -1.13 16.24
CA GLY A 201 -3.98 -2.59 16.42
C GLY A 201 -2.77 -3.19 17.13
N LEU A 202 -1.70 -2.43 17.42
CA LEU A 202 -0.60 -2.89 18.23
C LEU A 202 -1.03 -3.01 19.71
N LYS A 203 -0.54 -4.04 20.40
CA LYS A 203 -0.97 -4.37 21.78
C LYS A 203 0.15 -4.29 22.82
N ASN A 204 1.39 -4.53 22.37
CA ASN A 204 2.57 -4.62 23.24
C ASN A 204 3.51 -3.43 23.10
N CYS A 205 3.03 -2.34 22.52
CA CYS A 205 3.76 -1.08 22.47
C CYS A 205 2.83 0.10 22.78
N SER A 206 3.42 1.25 23.03
CA SER A 206 2.70 2.50 23.31
C SER A 206 3.36 3.67 22.61
N ILE A 207 2.57 4.64 22.16
CA ILE A 207 3.06 5.95 21.75
C ILE A 207 3.47 6.70 23.03
N VAL A 208 4.69 7.23 23.06
CA VAL A 208 5.20 8.04 24.16
C VAL A 208 5.49 9.48 23.75
N GLN A 209 5.65 9.73 22.45
CA GLN A 209 5.87 11.07 21.92
C GLN A 209 5.29 11.19 20.51
N THR A 210 4.62 12.30 20.20
CA THR A 210 4.37 12.75 18.85
C THR A 210 5.36 13.85 18.54
N PHE A 211 6.08 13.75 17.42
CA PHE A 211 7.06 14.77 17.01
C PHE A 211 6.36 16.01 16.47
N ASP A 212 6.95 17.19 16.72
CA ASP A 212 6.47 18.46 16.15
C ASP A 212 6.69 18.43 14.62
N GLU A 213 5.65 18.78 13.87
CA GLU A 213 5.66 18.84 12.40
C GLU A 213 6.70 19.83 11.84
N LYS A 214 7.20 20.77 12.66
CA LYS A 214 8.27 21.69 12.28
C LYS A 214 9.65 21.04 12.18
N LEU A 215 9.83 19.84 12.76
CA LEU A 215 11.11 19.12 12.79
C LEU A 215 11.39 18.35 11.50
N HIS A 216 10.41 18.20 10.63
CA HIS A 216 10.51 17.48 9.37
C HIS A 216 9.58 18.09 8.31
N LYS A 217 9.74 17.69 7.05
CA LYS A 217 8.81 18.07 5.99
C LYS A 217 7.40 17.50 6.24
N PRO A 218 6.33 18.14 5.72
CA PRO A 218 4.97 17.61 5.86
C PRO A 218 4.87 16.17 5.36
N ILE A 219 4.26 15.30 6.18
CA ILE A 219 4.04 13.89 5.83
C ILE A 219 2.75 13.82 5.01
N LEU A 220 2.92 13.73 3.70
CA LEU A 220 1.85 13.64 2.73
C LEU A 220 1.92 12.29 2.00
N TYR A 221 0.74 11.77 1.65
CA TYR A 221 0.58 10.56 0.85
C TYR A 221 0.06 10.94 -0.53
N PRO A 222 0.96 11.21 -1.48
CA PRO A 222 0.56 11.44 -2.86
C PRO A 222 0.17 10.14 -3.54
N GLU A 223 -0.82 10.23 -4.43
CA GLU A 223 -1.24 9.16 -5.33
C GLU A 223 -1.20 9.61 -6.79
N ALA A 224 -1.01 8.67 -7.70
CA ALA A 224 -1.10 8.93 -9.14
C ALA A 224 -1.32 7.61 -9.92
N VAL A 225 -1.91 7.73 -11.12
CA VAL A 225 -1.93 6.68 -12.13
C VAL A 225 -0.56 6.61 -12.81
N ILE A 226 -0.07 5.41 -13.10
CA ILE A 226 1.19 5.19 -13.82
C ILE A 226 0.97 5.45 -15.31
N SER A 227 1.90 6.20 -15.96
CA SER A 227 1.78 6.61 -17.37
C SER A 227 1.61 5.43 -18.34
N SER A 228 2.27 4.30 -18.07
CA SER A 228 2.23 3.08 -18.90
C SER A 228 1.01 2.19 -18.61
N SER A 229 0.15 2.53 -17.65
CA SER A 229 -1.06 1.78 -17.33
C SER A 229 -1.96 1.63 -18.55
N LYS A 230 -2.46 0.42 -18.77
CA LYS A 230 -3.48 0.12 -19.78
C LYS A 230 -4.90 0.24 -19.24
N ASN A 231 -5.04 0.43 -17.92
CA ASN A 231 -6.30 0.49 -17.17
C ASN A 231 -6.59 1.90 -16.63
N LYS A 232 -6.13 2.97 -17.33
CA LYS A 232 -6.14 4.35 -16.81
C LYS A 232 -7.51 4.81 -16.30
N ASP A 233 -8.59 4.53 -17.04
CA ASP A 233 -9.93 4.97 -16.67
C ASP A 233 -10.42 4.29 -15.38
N ASP A 234 -10.18 2.99 -15.24
CA ASP A 234 -10.57 2.26 -14.04
C ASP A 234 -9.65 2.60 -12.85
N ALA A 235 -8.36 2.88 -13.11
CA ALA A 235 -7.44 3.40 -12.11
C ALA A 235 -7.88 4.78 -11.59
N LYS A 236 -8.30 5.70 -12.47
CA LYS A 236 -8.86 7.02 -12.07
C LYS A 236 -10.09 6.87 -11.18
N LYS A 237 -11.02 5.99 -11.54
CA LYS A 237 -12.22 5.72 -10.73
C LYS A 237 -11.86 5.19 -9.33
N PHE A 238 -10.82 4.36 -9.23
CA PHE A 238 -10.36 3.89 -7.92
C PHE A 238 -9.74 5.03 -7.10
N LEU A 239 -8.95 5.94 -7.70
CA LEU A 239 -8.45 7.12 -7.00
C LEU A 239 -9.60 8.05 -6.54
N GLU A 240 -10.65 8.19 -7.35
CA GLU A 240 -11.87 8.93 -6.95
C GLU A 240 -12.56 8.26 -5.75
N TYR A 241 -12.67 6.92 -5.78
CA TYR A 241 -13.23 6.15 -4.66
C TYR A 241 -12.42 6.36 -3.37
N LEU A 242 -11.08 6.37 -3.44
CA LEU A 242 -10.24 6.64 -2.26
C LEU A 242 -10.50 8.02 -1.64
N SER A 243 -11.00 8.98 -2.41
CA SER A 243 -11.37 10.32 -1.96
C SER A 243 -12.82 10.43 -1.45
N SER A 244 -13.61 9.33 -1.51
CA SER A 244 -15.01 9.31 -1.03
C SER A 244 -15.09 9.38 0.50
N GLU A 245 -16.24 9.78 1.04
CA GLU A 245 -16.45 9.85 2.50
C GLU A 245 -16.32 8.46 3.17
N ASP A 246 -16.76 7.38 2.53
CA ASP A 246 -16.57 6.02 3.06
C ASP A 246 -15.09 5.68 3.20
N SER A 247 -14.28 5.98 2.18
CA SER A 247 -12.84 5.77 2.22
C SER A 247 -12.15 6.68 3.23
N LYS A 248 -12.53 7.96 3.31
CA LYS A 248 -12.02 8.90 4.32
C LYS A 248 -12.29 8.41 5.74
N ASN A 249 -13.49 7.89 6.01
CA ASN A 249 -13.84 7.32 7.33
C ASN A 249 -12.99 6.08 7.63
N THR A 250 -12.74 5.23 6.64
CA THR A 250 -11.84 4.09 6.79
C THR A 250 -10.41 4.56 7.09
N PHE A 251 -9.87 5.54 6.36
CA PHE A 251 -8.54 6.06 6.64
C PHE A 251 -8.41 6.68 8.04
N LYS A 252 -9.42 7.46 8.49
CA LYS A 252 -9.46 8.00 9.87
C LYS A 252 -9.44 6.88 10.93
N LYS A 253 -10.20 5.81 10.72
CA LYS A 253 -10.21 4.62 11.59
C LYS A 253 -8.80 4.03 11.74
N TYR A 254 -7.99 4.06 10.67
CA TYR A 254 -6.61 3.61 10.67
C TYR A 254 -5.59 4.72 11.00
N GLY A 255 -6.02 5.80 11.65
CA GLY A 255 -5.13 6.82 12.21
C GLY A 255 -4.52 7.81 11.23
N PHE A 256 -5.02 7.85 9.99
CA PHE A 256 -4.66 8.87 9.00
C PHE A 256 -5.47 10.14 9.17
N GLU A 257 -4.93 11.26 8.70
CA GLU A 257 -5.64 12.51 8.53
C GLU A 257 -6.02 12.68 7.05
N THR A 258 -7.28 13.03 6.79
CA THR A 258 -7.78 13.26 5.44
C THR A 258 -7.52 14.69 4.99
N ILE A 259 -7.27 14.88 3.70
CA ILE A 259 -7.14 16.19 3.07
C ILE A 259 -8.51 16.55 2.48
N ASN A 260 -8.95 17.79 2.72
CA ASN A 260 -10.23 18.33 2.18
C ASN A 260 -10.04 18.75 0.72
#